data_4e5c2d57f4205c21039eb3498676ce06
#
_entry.id   4e5c2d57f4205c21039eb3498676ce06
#
_cell.length_a   1.000
_cell.length_b   1.000
_cell.length_c   1.000
_cell.angle_alpha   90.00
_cell.angle_beta   90.00
_cell.angle_gamma   90.00
#
_symmetry.space_group_name_H-M   'P 1'
#
loop_
_entity.id
_entity.type
_entity.pdbx_description
1 polymer ?
#
loop_
_entity_poly.entity_id
_entity_poly.type
_entity_poly.pdbx_seq_one_letter_code
_entity_poly.pdbx_strand_id
1 'polypeptide(L)'
;MYQAGTIVTLFNGQYRLREALAGSAYGVVWRADALQANGCVALKLVNLEQMRRAPEALRERWLQSSNNEIAFLRTLAPWDGRHIVRLLDSGEHAGTPVMALELLDGDLAAYLKAEQAAGRTVAPRQALDWIGQVNGALAKVHAAGWRYLDLKPGNLLIERASATLKLADFGTNRRLDDLRAHTYAGTANWQAPEQFFPGADGYATEARTDYFALGALLYYLVAGRLLRYSAACSEAWQIHGRDAARALLAGGRARPAVLDHDEAALFAARMGTASGPALALLRALLADSPGARPRHALDISRMLASAARALELPYQRSAA
;
A
#
# COMPACT_ATOMS: atom_id res chain seq x y z
N MET A 1 10.53 -5.28 -26.50
CA MET A 1 10.72 -4.26 -25.44
C MET A 1 9.84 -3.08 -25.80
N TYR A 2 9.10 -2.52 -24.85
CA TYR A 2 8.30 -1.32 -25.11
C TYR A 2 9.22 -0.11 -25.31
N GLN A 3 8.85 0.76 -26.25
CA GLN A 3 9.64 1.95 -26.61
C GLN A 3 8.72 3.16 -26.75
N ALA A 4 9.28 4.36 -26.54
CA ALA A 4 8.57 5.60 -26.83
C ALA A 4 8.08 5.63 -28.28
N GLY A 5 6.88 6.13 -28.52
CA GLY A 5 6.20 6.13 -29.83
C GLY A 5 5.40 4.86 -30.13
N THR A 6 5.59 3.74 -29.38
CA THR A 6 4.75 2.54 -29.55
C THR A 6 3.28 2.88 -29.34
N ILE A 7 2.40 2.43 -30.26
CA ILE A 7 0.95 2.57 -30.13
C ILE A 7 0.38 1.28 -29.57
N VAL A 8 -0.37 1.41 -28.48
CA VAL A 8 -1.12 0.34 -27.82
C VAL A 8 -2.59 0.58 -28.07
N THR A 9 -3.28 -0.38 -28.67
CA THR A 9 -4.73 -0.34 -28.90
C THR A 9 -5.42 -1.14 -27.82
N LEU A 10 -6.36 -0.51 -27.09
CA LEU A 10 -7.21 -1.12 -26.08
C LEU A 10 -8.67 -1.04 -26.50
N PHE A 11 -9.59 -1.37 -25.59
CA PHE A 11 -11.01 -1.47 -25.94
C PHE A 11 -11.61 -0.12 -26.36
N ASN A 12 -11.32 0.96 -25.63
CA ASN A 12 -11.90 2.29 -25.87
C ASN A 12 -11.02 3.22 -26.69
N GLY A 13 -9.76 2.86 -26.99
CA GLY A 13 -8.90 3.79 -27.71
C GLY A 13 -7.47 3.32 -27.98
N GLN A 14 -6.70 4.24 -28.55
CA GLN A 14 -5.29 4.06 -28.84
C GLN A 14 -4.44 4.99 -27.95
N TYR A 15 -3.31 4.47 -27.51
CA TYR A 15 -2.43 5.13 -26.56
C TYR A 15 -0.98 5.10 -27.08
N ARG A 16 -0.34 6.26 -27.19
CA ARG A 16 1.05 6.38 -27.63
C ARG A 16 1.96 6.48 -26.41
N LEU A 17 2.85 5.51 -26.22
CA LEU A 17 3.83 5.52 -25.16
C LEU A 17 4.78 6.72 -25.28
N ARG A 18 5.03 7.43 -24.16
CA ARG A 18 5.94 8.58 -24.07
C ARG A 18 7.21 8.20 -23.32
N GLU A 19 7.12 8.02 -22.03
CA GLU A 19 8.21 7.76 -21.13
C GLU A 19 7.84 6.71 -20.08
N ALA A 20 8.80 5.92 -19.63
CA ALA A 20 8.61 4.99 -18.54
C ALA A 20 8.56 5.77 -17.21
N LEU A 21 7.51 5.55 -16.42
CA LEU A 21 7.32 6.18 -15.11
C LEU A 21 7.87 5.31 -13.98
N ALA A 22 7.58 4.00 -14.05
CA ALA A 22 7.98 3.02 -13.04
C ALA A 22 8.14 1.63 -13.66
N GLY A 23 8.92 0.80 -13.00
CA GLY A 23 9.09 -0.61 -13.38
C GLY A 23 9.30 -1.49 -12.17
N SER A 24 8.77 -2.70 -12.25
CA SER A 24 8.97 -3.78 -11.28
C SER A 24 9.27 -5.09 -12.00
N ALA A 25 9.52 -6.15 -11.25
CA ALA A 25 9.65 -7.48 -11.82
C ALA A 25 8.39 -7.87 -12.63
N TYR A 26 7.21 -7.45 -12.19
CA TYR A 26 5.93 -7.89 -12.75
C TYR A 26 5.35 -6.97 -13.81
N GLY A 27 5.58 -5.67 -13.71
CA GLY A 27 4.97 -4.68 -14.59
C GLY A 27 5.84 -3.47 -14.86
N VAL A 28 5.51 -2.77 -15.94
CA VAL A 28 6.08 -1.48 -16.29
C VAL A 28 4.93 -0.48 -16.47
N VAL A 29 5.11 0.73 -15.98
CA VAL A 29 4.13 1.81 -16.12
C VAL A 29 4.72 2.88 -17.02
N TRP A 30 3.97 3.25 -18.04
CA TRP A 30 4.34 4.27 -19.01
C TRP A 30 3.35 5.44 -18.96
N ARG A 31 3.85 6.66 -19.08
CA ARG A 31 3.03 7.79 -19.50
C ARG A 31 2.68 7.60 -20.97
N ALA A 32 1.41 7.75 -21.32
CA ALA A 32 0.95 7.63 -22.70
C ALA A 32 -0.07 8.72 -23.02
N ASP A 33 -0.05 9.18 -24.28
CA ASP A 33 -1.11 10.06 -24.80
C ASP A 33 -2.30 9.23 -25.26
N ALA A 34 -3.49 9.61 -24.85
CA ALA A 34 -4.73 9.09 -25.40
C ALA A 34 -5.00 9.77 -26.76
N LEU A 35 -4.98 9.01 -27.89
CA LEU A 35 -5.04 9.60 -29.22
C LEU A 35 -6.44 10.06 -29.63
N GLN A 36 -7.50 9.52 -29.03
CA GLN A 36 -8.90 9.89 -29.27
C GLN A 36 -9.45 10.89 -28.24
N ALA A 37 -8.70 11.15 -27.15
CA ALA A 37 -9.08 12.08 -26.12
C ALA A 37 -7.89 12.98 -25.76
N ASN A 38 -8.16 14.25 -25.43
CA ASN A 38 -7.08 15.13 -24.95
C ASN A 38 -6.67 14.70 -23.55
N GLY A 39 -5.43 14.27 -23.38
CA GLY A 39 -4.88 13.95 -22.08
C GLY A 39 -3.84 12.83 -22.07
N CYS A 40 -3.19 12.70 -20.93
CA CYS A 40 -2.24 11.62 -20.65
C CYS A 40 -2.83 10.62 -19.67
N VAL A 41 -2.43 9.38 -19.81
CA VAL A 41 -2.79 8.27 -18.93
C VAL A 41 -1.54 7.54 -18.45
N ALA A 42 -1.67 6.75 -17.40
CA ALA A 42 -0.67 5.78 -17.00
C ALA A 42 -1.04 4.41 -17.59
N LEU A 43 -0.23 3.91 -18.54
CA LEU A 43 -0.39 2.56 -19.08
C LEU A 43 0.43 1.58 -18.26
N LYS A 44 -0.23 0.64 -17.59
CA LYS A 44 0.41 -0.47 -16.89
C LYS A 44 0.40 -1.70 -17.79
N LEU A 45 1.60 -2.18 -18.10
CA LEU A 45 1.86 -3.32 -18.97
C LEU A 45 2.65 -4.39 -18.21
N VAL A 46 2.52 -5.64 -18.65
CA VAL A 46 3.33 -6.74 -18.10
C VAL A 46 4.80 -6.55 -18.52
N ASN A 47 5.73 -6.77 -17.60
CA ASN A 47 7.17 -6.74 -17.91
C ASN A 47 7.56 -8.00 -18.70
N LEU A 48 7.42 -7.94 -20.03
CA LEU A 48 7.66 -9.08 -20.92
C LEU A 48 9.10 -9.62 -20.83
N GLU A 49 10.08 -8.75 -20.57
CA GLU A 49 11.47 -9.16 -20.47
C GLU A 49 11.71 -10.04 -19.22
N GLN A 50 11.21 -9.56 -18.08
CA GLN A 50 11.31 -10.33 -16.83
C GLN A 50 10.44 -11.59 -16.87
N MET A 51 9.25 -11.50 -17.48
CA MET A 51 8.37 -12.65 -17.65
C MET A 51 9.01 -13.76 -18.48
N ARG A 52 9.73 -13.42 -19.57
CA ARG A 52 10.45 -14.43 -20.38
C ARG A 52 11.59 -15.14 -19.62
N ARG A 53 12.22 -14.44 -18.68
CA ARG A 53 13.30 -15.00 -17.84
C ARG A 53 12.74 -15.84 -16.68
N ALA A 54 11.48 -15.68 -16.35
CA ALA A 54 10.86 -16.39 -15.24
C ALA A 54 10.45 -17.82 -15.61
N PRO A 55 10.48 -18.77 -14.65
CA PRO A 55 9.87 -20.10 -14.82
C PRO A 55 8.42 -20.01 -15.26
N GLU A 56 7.97 -20.97 -16.07
CA GLU A 56 6.63 -20.99 -16.67
C GLU A 56 5.50 -20.84 -15.64
N ALA A 57 5.58 -21.58 -14.54
CA ALA A 57 4.61 -21.50 -13.43
C ALA A 57 4.47 -20.10 -12.80
N LEU A 58 5.49 -19.23 -12.92
CA LEU A 58 5.43 -17.85 -12.47
C LEU A 58 4.82 -16.92 -13.52
N ARG A 59 4.94 -17.24 -14.82
CA ARG A 59 4.37 -16.42 -15.92
C ARG A 59 2.86 -16.37 -15.84
N GLU A 60 2.20 -17.51 -15.61
CA GLU A 60 0.76 -17.57 -15.42
C GLU A 60 0.29 -16.71 -14.24
N ARG A 61 1.04 -16.72 -13.13
CA ARG A 61 0.72 -15.87 -11.96
C ARG A 61 0.79 -14.38 -12.27
N TRP A 62 1.70 -13.94 -13.15
CA TRP A 62 1.80 -12.54 -13.56
C TRP A 62 0.59 -12.10 -14.38
N LEU A 63 0.19 -12.91 -15.35
CA LEU A 63 -1.01 -12.66 -16.14
C LEU A 63 -2.26 -12.66 -15.27
N GLN A 64 -2.37 -13.63 -14.36
CA GLN A 64 -3.50 -13.71 -13.44
C GLN A 64 -3.55 -12.52 -12.47
N SER A 65 -2.41 -12.07 -11.95
CA SER A 65 -2.32 -10.88 -11.10
C SER A 65 -2.86 -9.64 -11.83
N SER A 66 -2.45 -9.42 -13.09
CA SER A 66 -2.93 -8.29 -13.90
C SER A 66 -4.43 -8.41 -14.20
N ASN A 67 -4.91 -9.61 -14.52
CA ASN A 67 -6.33 -9.85 -14.77
C ASN A 67 -7.18 -9.65 -13.53
N ASN A 68 -6.70 -10.07 -12.35
CA ASN A 68 -7.38 -9.85 -11.06
C ASN A 68 -7.47 -8.35 -10.75
N GLU A 69 -6.40 -7.60 -11.00
CA GLU A 69 -6.40 -6.14 -10.83
C GLU A 69 -7.42 -5.46 -11.73
N ILE A 70 -7.46 -5.81 -13.01
CA ILE A 70 -8.46 -5.29 -13.96
C ILE A 70 -9.87 -5.67 -13.50
N ALA A 71 -10.09 -6.94 -13.12
CA ALA A 71 -11.38 -7.43 -12.66
C ALA A 71 -11.85 -6.66 -11.42
N PHE A 72 -10.97 -6.47 -10.43
CA PHE A 72 -11.29 -5.68 -9.24
C PHE A 72 -11.65 -4.23 -9.61
N LEU A 73 -10.79 -3.53 -10.36
CA LEU A 73 -11.01 -2.13 -10.71
C LEU A 73 -12.31 -1.91 -11.52
N ARG A 74 -12.72 -2.89 -12.32
CA ARG A 74 -14.01 -2.86 -13.05
C ARG A 74 -15.24 -2.99 -12.15
N THR A 75 -15.09 -3.53 -10.94
CA THR A 75 -16.20 -3.64 -9.97
C THR A 75 -16.49 -2.33 -9.26
N LEU A 76 -15.58 -1.36 -9.32
CA LEU A 76 -15.69 -0.09 -8.63
C LEU A 76 -16.65 0.85 -9.35
N ALA A 77 -17.51 1.51 -8.60
CA ALA A 77 -18.36 2.57 -9.12
C ALA A 77 -17.57 3.89 -9.29
N PRO A 78 -18.03 4.83 -10.14
CA PRO A 78 -17.33 6.09 -10.39
C PRO A 78 -17.01 6.90 -9.12
N TRP A 79 -17.89 6.87 -8.12
CA TRP A 79 -17.67 7.55 -6.82
C TRP A 79 -16.62 6.89 -5.93
N ASP A 80 -16.21 5.66 -6.23
CA ASP A 80 -15.13 4.98 -5.51
C ASP A 80 -13.75 5.50 -5.91
N GLY A 81 -13.63 6.13 -7.07
CA GLY A 81 -12.41 6.71 -7.61
C GLY A 81 -11.83 7.90 -6.82
N ARG A 82 -12.45 8.31 -5.68
CA ARG A 82 -11.89 9.39 -4.88
C ARG A 82 -10.53 9.03 -4.27
N HIS A 83 -10.40 7.83 -3.71
CA HIS A 83 -9.20 7.35 -3.04
C HIS A 83 -8.70 5.99 -3.57
N ILE A 84 -9.18 5.57 -4.73
CA ILE A 84 -8.70 4.42 -5.48
C ILE A 84 -8.42 4.88 -6.91
N VAL A 85 -7.30 4.45 -7.48
CA VAL A 85 -6.95 4.78 -8.87
C VAL A 85 -8.04 4.31 -9.83
N ARG A 86 -8.42 5.17 -10.80
CA ARG A 86 -9.47 4.83 -11.77
C ARG A 86 -8.90 4.06 -12.95
N LEU A 87 -9.58 2.97 -13.32
CA LEU A 87 -9.39 2.30 -14.59
C LEU A 87 -10.15 3.09 -15.66
N LEU A 88 -9.43 3.55 -16.68
CA LEU A 88 -9.99 4.31 -17.82
C LEU A 88 -10.28 3.41 -19.01
N ASP A 89 -9.39 2.42 -19.23
CA ASP A 89 -9.51 1.44 -20.31
C ASP A 89 -8.69 0.19 -19.98
N SER A 90 -8.98 -0.91 -20.66
CA SER A 90 -8.19 -2.14 -20.54
C SER A 90 -8.35 -2.99 -21.80
N GLY A 91 -7.42 -3.90 -22.01
CA GLY A 91 -7.41 -4.79 -23.16
C GLY A 91 -6.18 -5.67 -23.17
N GLU A 92 -5.80 -6.13 -24.34
CA GLU A 92 -4.59 -6.93 -24.52
C GLU A 92 -3.66 -6.27 -25.53
N HIS A 93 -2.37 -6.37 -25.29
CA HIS A 93 -1.34 -5.99 -26.24
C HIS A 93 -0.22 -7.03 -26.23
N ALA A 94 0.16 -7.51 -27.40
CA ALA A 94 1.15 -8.58 -27.56
C ALA A 94 0.84 -9.84 -26.72
N GLY A 95 -0.45 -10.22 -26.62
CA GLY A 95 -0.92 -11.39 -25.86
C GLY A 95 -0.86 -11.25 -24.32
N THR A 96 -0.75 -10.02 -23.82
CA THR A 96 -0.74 -9.76 -22.36
C THR A 96 -1.73 -8.69 -21.98
N PRO A 97 -2.34 -8.76 -20.76
CA PRO A 97 -3.27 -7.76 -20.28
C PRO A 97 -2.58 -6.40 -20.08
N VAL A 98 -3.30 -5.35 -20.45
CA VAL A 98 -2.90 -3.95 -20.31
C VAL A 98 -4.04 -3.15 -19.70
N MET A 99 -3.72 -2.20 -18.86
CA MET A 99 -4.69 -1.26 -18.29
C MET A 99 -4.22 0.18 -18.46
N ALA A 100 -5.15 1.05 -18.87
CA ALA A 100 -5.00 2.50 -18.83
C ALA A 100 -5.63 3.03 -17.55
N LEU A 101 -4.83 3.68 -16.76
CA LEU A 101 -5.19 4.25 -15.46
C LEU A 101 -5.12 5.78 -15.54
N GLU A 102 -5.83 6.47 -14.66
CA GLU A 102 -5.62 7.91 -14.48
C GLU A 102 -4.16 8.18 -14.09
N LEU A 103 -3.62 9.27 -14.63
CA LEU A 103 -2.26 9.71 -14.34
C LEU A 103 -2.28 10.67 -13.17
N LEU A 104 -1.47 10.39 -12.14
CA LEU A 104 -1.26 11.26 -10.98
C LEU A 104 0.19 11.79 -10.95
N ASP A 105 0.50 12.66 -9.98
CA ASP A 105 1.79 13.36 -9.89
C ASP A 105 2.97 12.48 -9.41
N GLY A 106 2.72 11.21 -9.12
CA GLY A 106 3.68 10.23 -8.66
C GLY A 106 3.20 9.46 -7.44
N ASP A 107 4.09 8.70 -6.81
CA ASP A 107 3.79 7.95 -5.61
C ASP A 107 4.22 8.69 -4.33
N LEU A 108 3.61 8.30 -3.20
CA LEU A 108 3.88 8.89 -1.89
C LEU A 108 5.32 8.62 -1.41
N ALA A 109 5.95 7.49 -1.81
CA ALA A 109 7.33 7.20 -1.39
C ALA A 109 8.30 8.22 -2.01
N ALA A 110 8.18 8.49 -3.31
CA ALA A 110 8.97 9.50 -4.00
C ALA A 110 8.70 10.91 -3.43
N TYR A 111 7.44 11.23 -3.16
CA TYR A 111 7.05 12.50 -2.52
C TYR A 111 7.72 12.66 -1.14
N LEU A 112 7.58 11.67 -0.24
CA LEU A 112 8.16 11.72 1.11
C LEU A 112 9.69 11.79 1.08
N LYS A 113 10.34 11.10 0.15
CA LYS A 113 11.79 11.17 -0.05
C LYS A 113 12.23 12.59 -0.44
N ALA A 114 11.50 13.26 -1.34
CA ALA A 114 11.78 14.62 -1.75
C ALA A 114 11.57 15.62 -0.59
N GLU A 115 10.50 15.46 0.20
CA GLU A 115 10.24 16.27 1.38
C GLU A 115 11.36 16.14 2.42
N GLN A 116 11.75 14.89 2.70
CA GLN A 116 12.84 14.61 3.64
C GLN A 116 14.18 15.17 3.17
N ALA A 117 14.51 15.08 1.88
CA ALA A 117 15.71 15.68 1.30
C ALA A 117 15.71 17.20 1.42
N ALA A 118 14.54 17.82 1.43
CA ALA A 118 14.35 19.26 1.66
C ALA A 118 14.24 19.64 3.15
N GLY A 119 14.49 18.70 4.06
CA GLY A 119 14.40 18.95 5.52
C GLY A 119 12.96 19.08 6.04
N ARG A 120 11.96 18.73 5.25
CA ARG A 120 10.55 18.85 5.65
C ARG A 120 10.04 17.51 6.20
N THR A 121 9.10 17.59 7.13
CA THR A 121 8.41 16.45 7.74
C THR A 121 6.91 16.58 7.53
N VAL A 122 6.21 15.45 7.54
CA VAL A 122 4.75 15.43 7.46
C VAL A 122 4.17 16.01 8.74
N ALA A 123 3.29 17.01 8.63
CA ALA A 123 2.59 17.54 9.78
C ALA A 123 1.62 16.49 10.36
N PRO A 124 1.43 16.41 11.69
CA PRO A 124 0.52 15.47 12.32
C PRO A 124 -0.89 15.46 11.72
N ARG A 125 -1.44 16.65 11.43
CA ARG A 125 -2.76 16.78 10.78
C ARG A 125 -2.79 16.12 9.42
N GLN A 126 -1.79 16.36 8.59
CA GLN A 126 -1.69 15.76 7.25
C GLN A 126 -1.53 14.25 7.32
N ALA A 127 -0.76 13.73 8.29
CA ALA A 127 -0.64 12.29 8.51
C ALA A 127 -2.01 11.66 8.83
N LEU A 128 -2.77 12.26 9.76
CA LEU A 128 -4.12 11.77 10.11
C LEU A 128 -5.08 11.85 8.92
N ASP A 129 -5.04 12.93 8.13
CA ASP A 129 -5.88 13.10 6.95
C ASP A 129 -5.57 12.02 5.90
N TRP A 130 -4.30 11.76 5.61
CA TRP A 130 -3.89 10.72 4.67
C TRP A 130 -4.28 9.31 5.15
N ILE A 131 -4.10 9.02 6.44
CA ILE A 131 -4.56 7.74 7.01
C ILE A 131 -6.08 7.60 6.89
N GLY A 132 -6.83 8.69 7.07
CA GLY A 132 -8.29 8.70 6.85
C GLY A 132 -8.68 8.38 5.41
N GLN A 133 -7.97 8.95 4.44
CA GLN A 133 -8.18 8.69 3.02
C GLN A 133 -7.89 7.22 2.67
N VAL A 134 -6.75 6.68 3.14
CA VAL A 134 -6.37 5.27 2.91
C VAL A 134 -7.32 4.32 3.62
N ASN A 135 -7.76 4.63 4.86
CA ASN A 135 -8.78 3.85 5.57
C ASN A 135 -10.10 3.80 4.78
N GLY A 136 -10.51 4.92 4.18
CA GLY A 136 -11.68 4.98 3.29
C GLY A 136 -11.54 4.14 2.04
N ALA A 137 -10.33 4.11 1.43
CA ALA A 137 -10.03 3.24 0.30
C ALA A 137 -10.09 1.75 0.69
N LEU A 138 -9.45 1.36 1.80
CA LEU A 138 -9.47 -0.02 2.31
C LEU A 138 -10.91 -0.47 2.65
N ALA A 139 -11.74 0.42 3.21
CA ALA A 139 -13.15 0.11 3.48
C ALA A 139 -13.90 -0.31 2.20
N LYS A 140 -13.62 0.33 1.07
CA LYS A 140 -14.23 -0.01 -0.22
C LYS A 140 -13.69 -1.33 -0.77
N VAL A 141 -12.37 -1.56 -0.65
CA VAL A 141 -11.74 -2.84 -1.03
C VAL A 141 -12.38 -3.99 -0.26
N HIS A 142 -12.54 -3.84 1.06
CA HIS A 142 -13.15 -4.86 1.92
C HIS A 142 -14.64 -5.03 1.62
N ALA A 143 -15.40 -3.94 1.39
CA ALA A 143 -16.80 -4.01 1.00
C ALA A 143 -17.02 -4.70 -0.35
N ALA A 144 -16.05 -4.59 -1.28
CA ALA A 144 -16.06 -5.32 -2.54
C ALA A 144 -15.66 -6.82 -2.39
N GLY A 145 -15.38 -7.29 -1.17
CA GLY A 145 -15.03 -8.68 -0.87
C GLY A 145 -13.56 -9.03 -1.07
N TRP A 146 -12.66 -8.03 -1.00
CA TRP A 146 -11.22 -8.22 -1.18
C TRP A 146 -10.42 -7.75 0.04
N ARG A 147 -9.19 -8.24 0.21
CA ARG A 147 -8.13 -7.72 1.05
C ARG A 147 -6.96 -7.30 0.18
N TYR A 148 -6.30 -6.19 0.54
CA TYR A 148 -5.32 -5.53 -0.32
C TYR A 148 -3.91 -6.12 -0.22
N LEU A 149 -3.40 -6.32 0.99
CA LEU A 149 -2.18 -7.07 1.35
C LEU A 149 -0.82 -6.45 0.97
N ASP A 150 -0.74 -5.33 0.26
CA ASP A 150 0.53 -4.68 -0.09
C ASP A 150 0.48 -3.15 0.12
N LEU A 151 -0.12 -2.70 1.22
CA LEU A 151 -0.16 -1.29 1.56
C LEU A 151 1.24 -0.78 1.92
N LYS A 152 1.71 0.19 1.13
CA LYS A 152 3.00 0.88 1.30
C LYS A 152 2.97 2.21 0.58
N PRO A 153 3.87 3.17 0.91
CA PRO A 153 3.90 4.48 0.23
C PRO A 153 4.06 4.41 -1.29
N GLY A 154 4.79 3.42 -1.83
CA GLY A 154 4.96 3.25 -3.27
C GLY A 154 3.69 2.82 -4.02
N ASN A 155 2.68 2.30 -3.31
CA ASN A 155 1.37 1.92 -3.87
C ASN A 155 0.28 2.97 -3.58
N LEU A 156 0.65 4.12 -3.04
CA LEU A 156 -0.21 5.28 -2.83
C LEU A 156 0.19 6.38 -3.80
N LEU A 157 -0.63 6.63 -4.79
CA LEU A 157 -0.43 7.74 -5.73
C LEU A 157 -0.94 9.04 -5.11
N ILE A 158 -0.26 10.16 -5.39
CA ILE A 158 -0.59 11.46 -4.83
C ILE A 158 -1.00 12.45 -5.92
N GLU A 159 -2.08 13.17 -5.68
CA GLU A 159 -2.42 14.40 -6.37
C GLU A 159 -1.95 15.57 -5.48
N ARG A 160 -0.86 16.23 -5.88
CA ARG A 160 -0.17 17.20 -5.01
C ARG A 160 -1.00 18.45 -4.74
N ALA A 161 -1.79 18.89 -5.73
CA ALA A 161 -2.59 20.11 -5.61
C ALA A 161 -3.65 20.03 -4.50
N SER A 162 -4.24 18.84 -4.31
CA SER A 162 -5.29 18.59 -3.32
C SER A 162 -4.79 17.82 -2.09
N ALA A 163 -3.53 17.37 -2.09
CA ALA A 163 -2.98 16.41 -1.13
C ALA A 163 -3.82 15.12 -1.03
N THR A 164 -4.46 14.72 -2.14
CA THR A 164 -5.29 13.51 -2.20
C THR A 164 -4.43 12.30 -2.49
N LEU A 165 -4.62 11.22 -1.70
CA LEU A 165 -4.01 9.93 -1.95
C LEU A 165 -5.00 8.98 -2.63
N LYS A 166 -4.47 8.18 -3.55
CA LYS A 166 -5.21 7.10 -4.21
C LYS A 166 -4.45 5.78 -4.12
N LEU A 167 -5.13 4.76 -3.64
CA LEU A 167 -4.62 3.39 -3.57
C LEU A 167 -4.52 2.82 -4.98
N ALA A 168 -3.38 2.21 -5.31
CA ALA A 168 -3.05 1.64 -6.62
C ALA A 168 -2.39 0.27 -6.45
N ASP A 169 -2.13 -0.42 -7.55
CA ASP A 169 -1.47 -1.74 -7.61
C ASP A 169 -2.20 -2.83 -6.81
N PHE A 170 -3.29 -3.34 -7.40
CA PHE A 170 -4.12 -4.40 -6.81
C PHE A 170 -3.68 -5.82 -7.22
N GLY A 171 -2.47 -5.97 -7.74
CA GLY A 171 -1.95 -7.27 -8.20
C GLY A 171 -1.77 -8.33 -7.12
N THR A 172 -1.70 -7.94 -5.85
CA THR A 172 -1.55 -8.83 -4.69
C THR A 172 -2.83 -9.07 -3.92
N ASN A 173 -3.92 -8.40 -4.29
CA ASN A 173 -5.20 -8.51 -3.60
C ASN A 173 -5.75 -9.95 -3.63
N ARG A 174 -6.50 -10.32 -2.58
CA ARG A 174 -7.14 -11.64 -2.46
C ARG A 174 -8.57 -11.48 -2.00
N ARG A 175 -9.42 -12.42 -2.43
CA ARG A 175 -10.81 -12.49 -1.98
C ARG A 175 -10.87 -12.75 -0.47
N LEU A 176 -11.80 -12.11 0.23
CA LEU A 176 -12.04 -12.35 1.65
C LEU A 176 -12.60 -13.73 1.95
N ASP A 177 -13.31 -14.32 1.00
CA ASP A 177 -13.84 -15.68 1.08
C ASP A 177 -12.80 -16.76 0.77
N ASP A 178 -11.63 -16.42 0.26
CA ASP A 178 -10.51 -17.35 0.10
C ASP A 178 -9.73 -17.49 1.42
N LEU A 179 -10.15 -18.45 2.25
CA LEU A 179 -9.55 -18.73 3.56
C LEU A 179 -8.34 -19.66 3.48
N ARG A 180 -7.98 -20.15 2.28
CA ARG A 180 -6.83 -21.06 2.13
C ARG A 180 -5.53 -20.32 2.48
N ALA A 181 -4.65 -21.01 3.19
CA ALA A 181 -3.30 -20.53 3.40
C ALA A 181 -2.60 -20.30 2.04
N HIS A 182 -1.81 -19.28 1.96
CA HIS A 182 -1.17 -18.87 0.71
C HIS A 182 0.34 -18.78 0.84
N THR A 183 1.02 -18.68 -0.28
CA THR A 183 2.44 -18.38 -0.32
C THR A 183 2.70 -16.92 0.05
N TYR A 184 3.93 -16.62 0.47
CA TYR A 184 4.37 -15.27 0.79
C TYR A 184 3.95 -14.24 -0.27
N ALA A 185 3.34 -13.14 0.15
CA ALA A 185 2.89 -12.05 -0.71
C ALA A 185 3.04 -10.70 0.01
N GLY A 186 3.35 -9.65 -0.74
CA GLY A 186 3.53 -8.29 -0.24
C GLY A 186 5.01 -7.91 -0.06
N THR A 187 5.26 -6.80 0.62
CA THR A 187 6.58 -6.20 0.80
C THR A 187 7.03 -6.32 2.26
N ALA A 188 8.14 -7.00 2.53
CA ALA A 188 8.58 -7.43 3.87
C ALA A 188 8.53 -6.36 4.96
N ASN A 189 8.91 -5.13 4.64
CA ASN A 189 8.94 -4.03 5.61
C ASN A 189 7.57 -3.37 5.89
N TRP A 190 6.49 -3.88 5.30
CA TRP A 190 5.12 -3.38 5.51
C TRP A 190 4.16 -4.47 5.98
N GLN A 191 4.67 -5.71 6.08
CA GLN A 191 3.85 -6.87 6.39
C GLN A 191 3.48 -6.98 7.86
N ALA A 192 2.25 -7.38 8.07
CA ALA A 192 1.76 -7.80 9.39
C ALA A 192 2.46 -9.11 9.83
N PRO A 193 2.50 -9.39 11.14
CA PRO A 193 3.09 -10.63 11.66
C PRO A 193 2.58 -11.90 10.98
N GLU A 194 1.29 -12.00 10.74
CA GLU A 194 0.67 -13.14 10.06
C GLU A 194 0.97 -13.23 8.56
N GLN A 195 1.47 -12.15 7.94
CA GLN A 195 1.97 -12.16 6.57
C GLN A 195 3.44 -12.54 6.48
N PHE A 196 4.23 -12.29 7.53
CA PHE A 196 5.66 -12.53 7.54
C PHE A 196 6.02 -13.87 8.20
N PHE A 197 5.35 -14.22 9.29
CA PHE A 197 5.55 -15.46 10.03
C PHE A 197 4.45 -16.47 9.68
N PRO A 198 4.74 -17.52 8.90
CA PRO A 198 3.73 -18.51 8.54
C PRO A 198 3.28 -19.32 9.76
N GLY A 199 2.00 -19.68 9.79
CA GLY A 199 1.50 -20.74 10.66
C GLY A 199 1.85 -22.15 10.12
N ALA A 200 1.28 -23.20 10.73
CA ALA A 200 1.53 -24.59 10.33
C ALA A 200 1.18 -24.84 8.85
N ASP A 201 0.09 -24.25 8.36
CA ASP A 201 -0.44 -24.46 7.01
C ASP A 201 -0.01 -23.38 6.01
N GLY A 202 0.81 -22.40 6.44
CA GLY A 202 1.25 -21.28 5.61
C GLY A 202 0.76 -19.92 6.14
N TYR A 203 0.61 -18.95 5.24
CA TYR A 203 0.21 -17.58 5.59
C TYR A 203 -1.32 -17.44 5.58
N ALA A 204 -1.91 -17.04 6.71
CA ALA A 204 -3.34 -16.77 6.83
C ALA A 204 -3.58 -15.27 7.01
N THR A 205 -4.29 -14.65 6.08
CA THR A 205 -4.57 -13.22 6.07
C THR A 205 -6.07 -12.94 6.04
N GLU A 206 -6.48 -11.80 6.58
CA GLU A 206 -7.85 -11.33 6.60
C GLU A 206 -7.92 -9.80 6.34
N ALA A 207 -9.10 -9.19 6.35
CA ALA A 207 -9.24 -7.75 6.18
C ALA A 207 -8.42 -6.93 7.17
N ARG A 208 -8.31 -7.39 8.44
CA ARG A 208 -7.55 -6.69 9.48
C ARG A 208 -6.03 -6.79 9.31
N THR A 209 -5.55 -7.62 8.40
CA THR A 209 -4.15 -7.64 7.97
C THR A 209 -3.76 -6.29 7.34
N ASP A 210 -4.66 -5.71 6.53
CA ASP A 210 -4.43 -4.38 5.92
C ASP A 210 -4.38 -3.26 6.96
N TYR A 211 -5.05 -3.41 8.10
CA TYR A 211 -5.02 -2.42 9.17
C TYR A 211 -3.68 -2.36 9.90
N PHE A 212 -2.94 -3.47 9.95
CA PHE A 212 -1.56 -3.43 10.43
C PHE A 212 -0.68 -2.56 9.53
N ALA A 213 -0.73 -2.77 8.23
CA ALA A 213 0.02 -1.96 7.27
C ALA A 213 -0.39 -0.48 7.31
N LEU A 214 -1.68 -0.17 7.58
CA LEU A 214 -2.15 1.18 7.84
C LEU A 214 -1.50 1.79 9.10
N GLY A 215 -1.32 1.00 10.16
CA GLY A 215 -0.59 1.40 11.37
C GLY A 215 0.89 1.64 11.11
N ALA A 216 1.54 0.77 10.36
CA ALA A 216 2.93 0.93 9.95
C ALA A 216 3.12 2.20 9.10
N LEU A 217 2.16 2.49 8.20
CA LEU A 217 2.14 3.72 7.40
C LEU A 217 1.96 4.96 8.30
N LEU A 218 1.03 4.94 9.26
CA LEU A 218 0.85 6.04 10.22
C LEU A 218 2.15 6.32 10.99
N TYR A 219 2.80 5.28 11.51
CA TYR A 219 4.08 5.43 12.19
C TYR A 219 5.14 6.05 11.26
N TYR A 220 5.26 5.54 10.03
CA TYR A 220 6.22 6.03 9.05
C TYR A 220 6.01 7.52 8.69
N LEU A 221 4.76 7.94 8.47
CA LEU A 221 4.43 9.33 8.17
C LEU A 221 4.83 10.28 9.31
N VAL A 222 4.61 9.87 10.56
CA VAL A 222 4.89 10.69 11.75
C VAL A 222 6.36 10.59 12.17
N ALA A 223 6.92 9.38 12.22
CA ALA A 223 8.28 9.14 12.69
C ALA A 223 9.36 9.39 11.61
N GLY A 224 8.99 9.42 10.32
CA GLY A 224 9.92 9.56 9.19
C GLY A 224 10.84 8.35 8.98
N ARG A 225 10.56 7.23 9.62
CA ARG A 225 11.33 5.98 9.55
C ARG A 225 10.44 4.75 9.74
N LEU A 226 10.91 3.60 9.28
CA LEU A 226 10.24 2.33 9.50
C LEU A 226 10.27 1.94 10.99
N LEU A 227 9.28 1.13 11.39
CA LEU A 227 9.33 0.38 12.65
C LEU A 227 10.57 -0.53 12.68
N ARG A 228 11.18 -0.73 13.83
CA ARG A 228 12.30 -1.69 14.01
C ARG A 228 11.88 -3.10 13.62
N TYR A 229 10.65 -3.49 13.96
CA TYR A 229 10.03 -4.72 13.48
C TYR A 229 10.10 -4.83 11.95
N SER A 230 9.62 -3.80 11.25
CA SER A 230 9.60 -3.73 9.79
C SER A 230 11.00 -3.78 9.18
N ALA A 231 11.96 -3.08 9.78
CA ALA A 231 13.35 -3.09 9.35
C ALA A 231 13.99 -4.47 9.52
N ALA A 232 13.78 -5.13 10.67
CA ALA A 232 14.28 -6.47 10.94
C ALA A 232 13.69 -7.52 9.97
N CYS A 233 12.38 -7.44 9.67
CA CYS A 233 11.75 -8.30 8.67
C CYS A 233 12.33 -8.08 7.27
N SER A 234 12.56 -6.83 6.87
CA SER A 234 13.15 -6.48 5.58
C SER A 234 14.58 -6.98 5.44
N GLU A 235 15.40 -6.76 6.45
CA GLU A 235 16.79 -7.23 6.49
C GLU A 235 16.87 -8.76 6.41
N ALA A 236 16.09 -9.46 7.24
CA ALA A 236 16.01 -10.90 7.20
C ALA A 236 15.57 -11.43 5.84
N TRP A 237 14.60 -10.76 5.18
CA TRP A 237 14.15 -11.13 3.85
C TRP A 237 15.26 -10.95 2.79
N GLN A 238 16.01 -9.86 2.85
CA GLN A 238 17.13 -9.61 1.92
C GLN A 238 18.22 -10.65 2.03
N ILE A 239 18.51 -11.12 3.26
CA ILE A 239 19.59 -12.09 3.53
C ILE A 239 19.12 -13.52 3.28
N HIS A 240 17.92 -13.89 3.72
CA HIS A 240 17.46 -15.27 3.81
C HIS A 240 16.27 -15.59 2.88
N GLY A 241 15.71 -14.62 2.20
CA GLY A 241 14.56 -14.82 1.30
C GLY A 241 13.40 -15.52 2.01
N ARG A 242 12.95 -16.65 1.50
CA ARG A 242 11.83 -17.41 2.05
C ARG A 242 12.06 -17.99 3.46
N ASP A 243 13.32 -18.11 3.88
CA ASP A 243 13.68 -18.57 5.22
C ASP A 243 13.78 -17.44 6.27
N ALA A 244 13.46 -16.20 5.89
CA ALA A 244 13.59 -15.02 6.73
C ALA A 244 12.90 -15.15 8.10
N ALA A 245 11.64 -15.59 8.10
CA ALA A 245 10.86 -15.79 9.33
C ALA A 245 11.53 -16.83 10.25
N ARG A 246 12.00 -17.94 9.68
CA ARG A 246 12.74 -19.00 10.40
C ARG A 246 14.06 -18.46 10.96
N ALA A 247 14.79 -17.66 10.19
CA ALA A 247 16.05 -17.07 10.61
C ALA A 247 15.87 -16.12 11.79
N LEU A 248 14.82 -15.29 11.82
CA LEU A 248 14.49 -14.41 12.94
C LEU A 248 14.15 -15.19 14.22
N LEU A 249 13.54 -16.36 14.11
CA LEU A 249 13.14 -17.20 15.25
C LEU A 249 14.21 -18.24 15.63
N ALA A 250 15.34 -18.30 14.93
CA ALA A 250 16.39 -19.29 15.16
C ALA A 250 16.97 -19.16 16.59
N GLY A 251 17.30 -20.31 17.21
CA GLY A 251 17.84 -20.35 18.56
C GLY A 251 16.82 -20.04 19.67
N GLY A 252 15.52 -20.22 19.40
CA GLY A 252 14.44 -19.97 20.39
C GLY A 252 14.16 -18.50 20.64
N ARG A 253 14.62 -17.60 19.77
CA ARG A 253 14.32 -16.16 19.89
C ARG A 253 12.83 -15.88 19.74
N ALA A 254 12.32 -14.98 20.58
CA ALA A 254 10.98 -14.45 20.40
C ALA A 254 10.89 -13.60 19.11
N ARG A 255 9.68 -13.49 18.57
CA ARG A 255 9.42 -12.53 17.49
C ARG A 255 9.83 -11.12 17.93
N PRO A 256 10.39 -10.30 16.99
CA PRO A 256 10.61 -8.88 17.27
C PRO A 256 9.31 -8.21 17.72
N ALA A 257 9.38 -7.37 18.76
CA ALA A 257 8.24 -6.56 19.17
C ALA A 257 7.81 -5.63 18.03
N VAL A 258 6.51 -5.53 17.78
CA VAL A 258 5.97 -4.72 16.68
C VAL A 258 6.18 -3.22 16.94
N LEU A 259 5.95 -2.77 18.16
CA LEU A 259 6.13 -1.38 18.58
C LEU A 259 6.80 -1.38 19.95
N ASP A 260 8.03 -0.90 20.01
CA ASP A 260 8.73 -0.80 21.28
C ASP A 260 8.43 0.52 22.01
N HIS A 261 8.92 0.61 23.26
CA HIS A 261 8.68 1.77 24.11
C HIS A 261 9.23 3.07 23.50
N ASP A 262 10.44 3.05 22.94
CA ASP A 262 11.10 4.25 22.40
C ASP A 262 10.41 4.72 21.13
N GLU A 263 9.91 3.78 20.30
CA GLU A 263 9.15 4.09 19.11
C GLU A 263 7.79 4.71 19.46
N ALA A 264 7.12 4.17 20.47
CA ALA A 264 5.88 4.72 20.99
C ALA A 264 6.08 6.13 21.57
N ALA A 265 7.17 6.34 22.34
CA ALA A 265 7.53 7.65 22.91
C ALA A 265 7.85 8.68 21.80
N LEU A 266 8.65 8.31 20.81
CA LEU A 266 8.95 9.18 19.65
C LEU A 266 7.68 9.58 18.90
N PHE A 267 6.82 8.61 18.62
CA PHE A 267 5.55 8.87 17.92
C PHE A 267 4.67 9.83 18.72
N ALA A 268 4.50 9.57 20.02
CA ALA A 268 3.70 10.42 20.90
C ALA A 268 4.25 11.85 20.96
N ALA A 269 5.58 12.01 21.11
CA ALA A 269 6.22 13.33 21.12
C ALA A 269 5.94 14.13 19.82
N ARG A 270 5.98 13.47 18.68
CA ARG A 270 5.70 14.12 17.38
C ARG A 270 4.23 14.45 17.15
N MET A 271 3.31 13.72 17.79
CA MET A 271 1.86 13.99 17.71
C MET A 271 1.41 15.14 18.63
N GLY A 272 2.25 15.64 19.53
CA GLY A 272 1.96 16.81 20.38
C GLY A 272 0.68 16.62 21.19
N THR A 273 -0.28 17.54 21.07
CA THR A 273 -1.57 17.50 21.81
C THR A 273 -2.40 16.26 21.53
N ALA A 274 -2.24 15.65 20.35
CA ALA A 274 -2.94 14.42 19.99
C ALA A 274 -2.21 13.15 20.44
N SER A 275 -1.12 13.23 21.21
CA SER A 275 -0.27 12.08 21.58
C SER A 275 -1.06 10.90 22.15
N GLY A 276 -1.96 11.13 23.11
CA GLY A 276 -2.78 10.09 23.73
C GLY A 276 -3.67 9.34 22.74
N PRO A 277 -4.65 10.01 22.08
CA PRO A 277 -5.55 9.36 21.16
C PRO A 277 -4.85 8.82 19.90
N ALA A 278 -3.80 9.47 19.39
CA ALA A 278 -3.05 8.99 18.24
C ALA A 278 -2.22 7.73 18.59
N LEU A 279 -1.61 7.67 19.77
CA LEU A 279 -0.89 6.49 20.23
C LEU A 279 -1.85 5.32 20.50
N ALA A 280 -3.05 5.58 21.00
CA ALA A 280 -4.09 4.57 21.16
C ALA A 280 -4.48 3.98 19.79
N LEU A 281 -4.67 4.83 18.76
CA LEU A 281 -4.93 4.38 17.39
C LEU A 281 -3.77 3.55 16.85
N LEU A 282 -2.52 4.03 16.99
CA LEU A 282 -1.33 3.32 16.50
C LEU A 282 -1.23 1.93 17.12
N ARG A 283 -1.38 1.82 18.45
CA ARG A 283 -1.33 0.53 19.17
C ARG A 283 -2.44 -0.42 18.75
N ALA A 284 -3.66 0.09 18.53
CA ALA A 284 -4.77 -0.71 18.07
C ALA A 284 -4.52 -1.28 16.66
N LEU A 285 -3.99 -0.46 15.74
CA LEU A 285 -3.66 -0.89 14.37
C LEU A 285 -2.50 -1.90 14.35
N LEU A 286 -1.47 -1.67 15.16
CA LEU A 286 -0.26 -2.50 15.25
C LEU A 286 -0.39 -3.70 16.20
N ALA A 287 -1.58 -4.01 16.70
CA ALA A 287 -1.77 -5.18 17.55
C ALA A 287 -1.26 -6.45 16.85
N ASP A 288 -0.51 -7.28 17.58
CA ASP A 288 0.16 -8.47 17.06
C ASP A 288 -0.85 -9.46 16.45
N SER A 289 -1.94 -9.73 17.15
CA SER A 289 -3.02 -10.58 16.66
C SER A 289 -4.03 -9.77 15.85
N PRO A 290 -4.43 -10.24 14.65
CA PRO A 290 -5.49 -9.60 13.86
C PRO A 290 -6.79 -9.41 14.66
N GLY A 291 -7.14 -10.37 15.53
CA GLY A 291 -8.33 -10.32 16.38
C GLY A 291 -8.36 -9.14 17.36
N ALA A 292 -7.21 -8.61 17.77
CA ALA A 292 -7.08 -7.46 18.65
C ALA A 292 -7.12 -6.10 17.91
N ARG A 293 -7.04 -6.09 16.57
CA ARG A 293 -7.14 -4.88 15.76
C ARG A 293 -8.61 -4.43 15.62
N PRO A 294 -8.86 -3.16 15.21
CA PRO A 294 -10.22 -2.68 14.92
C PRO A 294 -11.00 -3.64 14.02
N ARG A 295 -12.29 -3.80 14.27
CA ARG A 295 -13.11 -4.76 13.53
C ARG A 295 -13.35 -4.31 12.09
N HIS A 296 -13.51 -3.00 11.88
CA HIS A 296 -13.80 -2.41 10.58
C HIS A 296 -13.34 -0.94 10.50
N ALA A 297 -13.32 -0.40 9.29
CA ALA A 297 -12.84 0.95 9.01
C ALA A 297 -13.56 2.06 9.79
N LEU A 298 -14.82 1.86 10.20
CA LEU A 298 -15.57 2.85 10.99
C LEU A 298 -14.96 3.02 12.40
N ASP A 299 -14.46 1.95 13.02
CA ASP A 299 -13.78 2.04 14.32
C ASP A 299 -12.51 2.88 14.19
N ILE A 300 -11.74 2.65 13.12
CA ILE A 300 -10.55 3.45 12.79
C ILE A 300 -10.92 4.92 12.56
N SER A 301 -12.00 5.19 11.81
CA SER A 301 -12.46 6.56 11.56
C SER A 301 -12.85 7.30 12.85
N ARG A 302 -13.46 6.61 13.82
CA ARG A 302 -13.79 7.20 15.14
C ARG A 302 -12.52 7.55 15.93
N MET A 303 -11.51 6.67 15.90
CA MET A 303 -10.22 6.92 16.57
C MET A 303 -9.45 8.06 15.90
N LEU A 304 -9.44 8.13 14.56
CA LEU A 304 -8.88 9.23 13.79
C LEU A 304 -9.55 10.57 14.14
N ALA A 305 -10.88 10.60 14.19
CA ALA A 305 -11.62 11.79 14.57
C ALA A 305 -11.29 12.27 16.00
N SER A 306 -11.06 11.32 16.93
CA SER A 306 -10.60 11.65 18.29
C SER A 306 -9.22 12.31 18.28
N ALA A 307 -8.26 11.74 17.53
CA ALA A 307 -6.91 12.29 17.40
C ALA A 307 -6.92 13.67 16.70
N ALA A 308 -7.73 13.83 15.64
CA ALA A 308 -7.85 15.09 14.92
C ALA A 308 -8.41 16.22 15.81
N ARG A 309 -9.44 15.94 16.61
CA ARG A 309 -10.00 16.91 17.57
C ARG A 309 -8.95 17.33 18.62
N ALA A 310 -8.12 16.40 19.08
CA ALA A 310 -7.06 16.73 20.05
C ALA A 310 -5.96 17.65 19.49
N LEU A 311 -5.75 17.66 18.16
CA LEU A 311 -4.87 18.63 17.50
C LEU A 311 -5.45 20.05 17.43
N GLU A 312 -6.78 20.19 17.48
CA GLU A 312 -7.47 21.48 17.42
C GLU A 312 -7.56 22.16 18.78
N LEU A 313 -7.38 21.43 19.88
CA LEU A 313 -7.40 21.97 21.24
C LEU A 313 -6.12 22.77 21.52
N PRO A 314 -6.21 23.99 22.13
CA PRO A 314 -5.02 24.73 22.55
C PRO A 314 -4.21 23.90 23.55
N TYR A 315 -2.88 23.95 23.42
CA TYR A 315 -1.96 23.26 24.33
C TYR A 315 -2.08 23.82 25.74
N GLN A 316 -2.82 23.15 26.60
CA GLN A 316 -2.80 23.46 28.04
C GLN A 316 -1.51 22.89 28.62
N ARG A 317 -0.51 23.76 28.92
CA ARG A 317 0.62 23.38 29.75
C ARG A 317 0.04 22.98 31.12
N SER A 318 0.13 21.72 31.48
CA SER A 318 -0.06 21.31 32.89
C SER A 318 1.00 22.06 33.68
N ALA A 319 0.58 23.03 34.48
CA ALA A 319 1.41 23.59 35.51
C ALA A 319 1.71 22.45 36.51
N ALA A 320 2.96 21.99 36.51
CA ALA A 320 3.48 21.08 37.54
C ALA A 320 3.89 21.89 38.75
#